data_be5d6eaf21e7c2c96449129e4b94193b
#
_entry.id   be5d6eaf21e7c2c96449129e4b94193b
#
_cell.length_a   1.000
_cell.length_b   1.000
_cell.length_c   1.000
_cell.angle_alpha   90.00
_cell.angle_beta   90.00
_cell.angle_gamma   90.00
#
_symmetry.space_group_name_H-M   'P 1'
#
loop_
_entity.id
_entity.type
_entity.pdbx_description
1 polymer ?
#
loop_
_entity_poly.entity_id
_entity_poly.type
_entity_poly.pdbx_seq_one_letter_code
_entity_poly.pdbx_strand_id
1 'polypeptide(L)'
;KPIKENIAGVPFYKVTHGNKDLVVGCAVGHLFTVTEKKKGPWTYPVFDTKWEQSSKTNKNASYSSKYVTALKKLAKDATEFTVATDYDIEGEVIGYNVVKLICKKKDAKRMKFSTLTRDELRESYKNARPTLEWGQVNAGLTRHELDWDYGINLSRALTLSIKAAGSFKVLSSGRVQGPALKIIVDREKEIAAFKPDPFWEIELQGEVT
;
A
#
# COMPACT_ATOMS: atom_id res chain seq x y z
N LYS A 1 23.07 -22.33 8.59
CA LYS A 1 21.61 -22.42 8.28
C LYS A 1 20.87 -21.31 9.03
N PRO A 2 19.82 -20.72 8.46
CA PRO A 2 18.97 -19.77 9.17
C PRO A 2 18.31 -20.46 10.38
N ILE A 3 18.30 -19.79 11.51
CA ILE A 3 17.59 -20.24 12.71
C ILE A 3 16.22 -19.54 12.71
N LYS A 4 15.15 -20.32 12.69
CA LYS A 4 13.76 -19.81 12.75
C LYS A 4 13.35 -19.70 14.21
N GLU A 5 12.92 -18.51 14.61
CA GLU A 5 12.37 -18.22 15.94
C GLU A 5 11.00 -17.53 15.82
N ASN A 6 10.30 -17.33 16.93
CA ASN A 6 8.98 -16.69 16.95
C ASN A 6 8.89 -15.64 18.06
N ILE A 7 8.26 -14.51 17.72
CA ILE A 7 7.85 -13.49 18.68
C ILE A 7 6.36 -13.21 18.49
N ALA A 8 5.56 -13.39 19.54
CA ALA A 8 4.11 -13.19 19.51
C ALA A 8 3.40 -13.97 18.37
N GLY A 9 3.90 -15.17 18.04
CA GLY A 9 3.37 -15.99 16.94
C GLY A 9 3.80 -15.53 15.55
N VAL A 10 4.73 -14.58 15.44
CA VAL A 10 5.30 -14.13 14.15
C VAL A 10 6.69 -14.74 14.00
N PRO A 11 6.94 -15.49 12.90
CA PRO A 11 8.25 -16.03 12.63
C PRO A 11 9.24 -14.95 12.24
N PHE A 12 10.48 -15.10 12.65
CA PHE A 12 11.62 -14.34 12.17
C PHE A 12 12.84 -15.26 12.04
N TYR A 13 13.88 -14.81 11.35
CA TYR A 13 15.05 -15.64 11.10
C TYR A 13 16.32 -14.93 11.56
N LYS A 14 17.21 -15.68 12.20
CA LYS A 14 18.56 -15.26 12.50
C LYS A 14 19.53 -15.90 11.49
N VAL A 15 20.41 -15.11 10.95
CA VAL A 15 21.39 -15.54 9.93
C VAL A 15 22.71 -14.86 10.21
N THR A 16 23.79 -15.63 10.35
CA THR A 16 25.14 -15.08 10.35
C THR A 16 25.65 -14.98 8.91
N HIS A 17 26.06 -13.79 8.50
CA HIS A 17 26.64 -13.51 7.19
C HIS A 17 27.97 -12.77 7.34
N GLY A 18 29.08 -13.47 7.08
CA GLY A 18 30.40 -12.95 7.41
C GLY A 18 30.51 -12.73 8.93
N ASN A 19 30.93 -11.53 9.32
CA ASN A 19 31.05 -11.11 10.73
C ASN A 19 29.80 -10.41 11.27
N LYS A 20 28.65 -10.48 10.57
CA LYS A 20 27.41 -9.83 10.96
C LYS A 20 26.33 -10.84 11.33
N ASP A 21 25.67 -10.61 12.44
CA ASP A 21 24.45 -11.32 12.79
C ASP A 21 23.25 -10.52 12.26
N LEU A 22 22.51 -11.14 11.36
CA LEU A 22 21.35 -10.56 10.71
C LEU A 22 20.08 -11.14 11.31
N VAL A 23 19.10 -10.28 11.54
CA VAL A 23 17.76 -10.67 11.95
C VAL A 23 16.79 -10.24 10.86
N VAL A 24 16.06 -11.20 10.29
CA VAL A 24 15.08 -10.96 9.23
C VAL A 24 13.68 -11.03 9.83
N GLY A 25 13.03 -9.89 9.93
CA GLY A 25 11.65 -9.74 10.38
C GLY A 25 10.70 -9.47 9.22
N CYS A 26 9.42 -9.76 9.39
CA CYS A 26 8.38 -9.60 8.37
C CYS A 26 7.46 -8.44 8.67
N ALA A 27 7.20 -7.60 7.64
CA ALA A 27 6.05 -6.70 7.58
C ALA A 27 5.02 -7.32 6.64
N VAL A 28 3.86 -7.73 7.17
CA VAL A 28 2.80 -8.42 6.43
C VAL A 28 1.94 -7.45 5.60
N GLY A 29 2.55 -6.56 4.84
CA GLY A 29 1.90 -5.45 4.16
C GLY A 29 1.87 -4.18 5.01
N HIS A 30 0.90 -3.28 4.75
CA HIS A 30 0.80 -2.00 5.46
C HIS A 30 0.41 -2.17 6.93
N LEU A 31 1.37 -1.95 7.83
CA LEU A 31 1.14 -1.99 9.28
C LEU A 31 0.55 -0.66 9.82
N PHE A 32 0.60 0.38 9.01
CA PHE A 32 0.11 1.72 9.31
C PHE A 32 -0.77 2.23 8.18
N THR A 33 -1.72 3.08 8.52
CA THR A 33 -2.64 3.72 7.57
C THR A 33 -2.83 5.19 7.94
N VAL A 34 -3.23 6.00 6.97
CA VAL A 34 -3.62 7.39 7.20
C VAL A 34 -4.98 7.41 7.90
N THR A 35 -5.14 8.27 8.90
CA THR A 35 -6.40 8.50 9.62
C THR A 35 -6.49 9.93 10.11
N GLU A 36 -7.69 10.41 10.40
CA GLU A 36 -7.88 11.72 11.02
C GLU A 36 -7.24 11.79 12.42
N LYS A 37 -6.64 12.92 12.76
CA LYS A 37 -6.04 13.14 14.08
C LYS A 37 -7.08 13.21 15.18
N LYS A 38 -8.17 13.94 14.93
CA LYS A 38 -9.27 14.15 15.88
C LYS A 38 -10.42 13.24 15.51
N LYS A 39 -10.76 12.30 16.39
CA LYS A 39 -11.96 11.48 16.26
C LYS A 39 -13.19 12.28 16.70
N GLY A 40 -14.25 12.26 15.92
CA GLY A 40 -15.47 12.98 16.19
C GLY A 40 -16.61 12.55 15.25
N PRO A 41 -17.73 13.28 15.24
CA PRO A 41 -18.79 13.07 14.25
C PRO A 41 -18.23 13.26 12.82
N TRP A 42 -18.86 12.60 11.87
CA TRP A 42 -18.48 12.74 10.47
C TRP A 42 -18.66 14.18 10.00
N THR A 43 -17.55 14.82 9.72
CA THR A 43 -17.46 16.15 9.12
C THR A 43 -16.63 16.10 7.87
N TYR A 44 -16.75 17.09 7.01
CA TYR A 44 -15.91 17.29 5.83
C TYR A 44 -15.83 18.80 5.53
N PRO A 45 -14.71 19.29 4.94
CA PRO A 45 -13.48 18.53 4.65
C PRO A 45 -12.64 18.30 5.90
N VAL A 46 -11.89 17.18 5.91
CA VAL A 46 -10.89 16.85 6.93
C VAL A 46 -9.55 16.61 6.25
N PHE A 47 -8.56 17.46 6.54
CA PHE A 47 -7.20 17.39 6.04
C PHE A 47 -6.15 17.17 7.13
N ASP A 48 -6.54 17.28 8.41
CA ASP A 48 -5.64 17.05 9.54
C ASP A 48 -5.52 15.55 9.82
N THR A 49 -4.56 14.92 9.18
CA THR A 49 -4.33 13.47 9.19
C THR A 49 -3.06 13.07 9.96
N LYS A 50 -2.97 11.80 10.28
CA LYS A 50 -1.78 11.15 10.86
C LYS A 50 -1.68 9.71 10.40
N TRP A 51 -0.48 9.16 10.45
CA TRP A 51 -0.28 7.72 10.33
C TRP A 51 -0.55 7.04 11.67
N GLU A 52 -1.44 6.06 11.67
CA GLU A 52 -1.83 5.27 12.84
C GLU A 52 -1.71 3.78 12.50
N GLN A 53 -1.53 2.95 13.53
CA GLN A 53 -1.45 1.50 13.41
C GLN A 53 -2.76 0.94 12.80
N SER A 54 -2.68 0.19 11.70
CA SER A 54 -3.85 -0.33 10.97
C SER A 54 -4.77 -1.17 11.87
N SER A 55 -4.19 -1.94 12.81
CA SER A 55 -4.95 -2.74 13.79
C SER A 55 -5.77 -1.92 14.78
N LYS A 56 -5.51 -0.61 14.93
CA LYS A 56 -6.29 0.27 15.80
C LYS A 56 -7.44 0.97 15.08
N THR A 57 -7.37 1.06 13.76
CA THR A 57 -8.33 1.76 12.92
C THR A 57 -9.29 0.83 12.22
N ASN A 58 -8.86 -0.40 11.94
CA ASN A 58 -9.64 -1.40 11.21
C ASN A 58 -9.59 -2.76 11.92
N LYS A 59 -10.76 -3.27 12.31
CA LYS A 59 -10.88 -4.59 12.97
C LYS A 59 -10.35 -5.73 12.09
N ASN A 60 -10.53 -5.65 10.78
CA ASN A 60 -10.02 -6.64 9.84
C ASN A 60 -8.49 -6.69 9.75
N ALA A 61 -7.82 -5.61 10.18
CA ALA A 61 -6.36 -5.53 10.26
C ALA A 61 -5.80 -5.87 11.64
N SER A 62 -6.60 -6.41 12.56
CA SER A 62 -6.19 -6.76 13.94
C SER A 62 -5.00 -7.70 13.98
N TYR A 63 -4.89 -8.62 13.01
CA TYR A 63 -3.76 -9.54 12.85
C TYR A 63 -2.41 -8.83 12.71
N SER A 64 -2.38 -7.61 12.20
CA SER A 64 -1.13 -6.85 11.98
C SER A 64 -0.46 -6.42 13.29
N SER A 65 -1.21 -6.37 14.39
CA SER A 65 -0.71 -5.98 15.72
C SER A 65 0.47 -6.84 16.21
N LYS A 66 0.40 -8.16 15.99
CA LYS A 66 1.48 -9.08 16.37
C LYS A 66 2.78 -8.81 15.61
N TYR A 67 2.69 -8.40 14.32
CA TYR A 67 3.86 -8.04 13.52
C TYR A 67 4.52 -6.74 14.00
N VAL A 68 3.71 -5.75 14.36
CA VAL A 68 4.24 -4.53 15.00
C VAL A 68 4.94 -4.84 16.32
N THR A 69 4.36 -5.73 17.12
CA THR A 69 4.97 -6.18 18.40
C THR A 69 6.29 -6.89 18.17
N ALA A 70 6.34 -7.81 17.20
CA ALA A 70 7.56 -8.54 16.84
C ALA A 70 8.65 -7.57 16.35
N LEU A 71 8.33 -6.71 15.38
CA LEU A 71 9.29 -5.76 14.83
C LEU A 71 9.80 -4.77 15.89
N LYS A 72 8.96 -4.31 16.82
CA LYS A 72 9.39 -3.46 17.95
C LYS A 72 10.41 -4.18 18.85
N LYS A 73 10.22 -5.46 19.11
CA LYS A 73 11.16 -6.24 19.92
C LYS A 73 12.49 -6.44 19.18
N LEU A 74 12.43 -6.81 17.90
CA LEU A 74 13.62 -7.01 17.06
C LEU A 74 14.41 -5.71 16.84
N ALA A 75 13.75 -4.58 16.75
CA ALA A 75 14.38 -3.28 16.53
C ALA A 75 15.17 -2.75 17.74
N LYS A 76 14.92 -3.27 18.96
CA LYS A 76 15.57 -2.76 20.19
C LYS A 76 17.09 -2.93 20.16
N ASP A 77 17.53 -4.09 19.71
CA ASP A 77 18.94 -4.49 19.76
C ASP A 77 19.64 -4.29 18.40
N ALA A 78 18.90 -3.82 17.38
CA ALA A 78 19.43 -3.62 16.06
C ALA A 78 20.13 -2.25 15.93
N THR A 79 21.34 -2.27 15.40
CA THR A 79 22.16 -1.08 15.15
C THR A 79 21.99 -0.53 13.75
N GLU A 80 21.71 -1.38 12.77
CA GLU A 80 21.55 -1.07 11.36
C GLU A 80 20.24 -1.67 10.83
N PHE A 81 19.59 -0.96 9.93
CA PHE A 81 18.32 -1.38 9.33
C PHE A 81 18.44 -1.42 7.82
N THR A 82 17.90 -2.49 7.23
CA THR A 82 17.85 -2.69 5.78
C THR A 82 16.42 -3.05 5.39
N VAL A 83 15.84 -2.27 4.49
CA VAL A 83 14.52 -2.54 3.93
C VAL A 83 14.66 -3.46 2.71
N ALA A 84 13.91 -4.56 2.72
CA ALA A 84 13.89 -5.59 1.68
C ALA A 84 12.45 -5.94 1.29
N THR A 85 11.60 -4.93 1.16
CA THR A 85 10.25 -5.02 0.59
C THR A 85 10.31 -4.97 -0.93
N ASP A 86 9.19 -5.26 -1.61
CA ASP A 86 9.08 -5.13 -3.06
C ASP A 86 9.59 -3.76 -3.54
N TYR A 87 10.19 -3.74 -4.73
CA TYR A 87 10.77 -2.52 -5.26
C TYR A 87 9.72 -1.73 -6.05
N ASP A 88 8.72 -1.25 -5.34
CA ASP A 88 7.67 -0.39 -5.85
C ASP A 88 7.28 0.69 -4.81
N ILE A 89 6.36 1.57 -5.18
CA ILE A 89 5.89 2.67 -4.34
C ILE A 89 5.30 2.15 -3.02
N GLU A 90 4.54 1.04 -3.05
CA GLU A 90 3.90 0.49 -1.85
C GLU A 90 4.92 -0.17 -0.92
N GLY A 91 5.86 -0.95 -1.48
CA GLY A 91 6.95 -1.53 -0.71
C GLY A 91 7.83 -0.49 -0.02
N GLU A 92 8.08 0.66 -0.69
CA GLU A 92 8.80 1.78 -0.09
C GLU A 92 8.05 2.39 1.09
N VAL A 93 6.73 2.61 0.98
CA VAL A 93 5.91 3.14 2.09
C VAL A 93 5.85 2.16 3.26
N ILE A 94 5.72 0.85 2.98
CA ILE A 94 5.76 -0.18 4.04
C ILE A 94 7.08 -0.10 4.79
N GLY A 95 8.20 -0.13 4.06
CA GLY A 95 9.55 -0.06 4.63
C GLY A 95 9.78 1.23 5.42
N TYR A 96 9.47 2.38 4.83
CA TYR A 96 9.62 3.69 5.46
C TYR A 96 8.81 3.80 6.76
N ASN A 97 7.55 3.36 6.77
CA ASN A 97 6.72 3.40 7.97
C ASN A 97 7.27 2.53 9.09
N VAL A 98 7.82 1.35 8.79
CA VAL A 98 8.51 0.51 9.78
C VAL A 98 9.74 1.23 10.32
N VAL A 99 10.59 1.76 9.45
CA VAL A 99 11.81 2.48 9.84
C VAL A 99 11.48 3.69 10.72
N LYS A 100 10.53 4.52 10.29
CA LYS A 100 10.16 5.75 11.00
C LYS A 100 9.37 5.49 12.27
N LEU A 101 8.32 4.66 12.20
CA LEU A 101 7.34 4.54 13.29
C LEU A 101 7.67 3.44 14.30
N ILE A 102 8.43 2.41 13.89
CA ILE A 102 8.84 1.31 14.76
C ILE A 102 10.31 1.47 15.16
N CYS A 103 11.22 1.56 14.20
CA CYS A 103 12.66 1.63 14.47
C CYS A 103 13.12 3.01 14.95
N LYS A 104 12.28 4.04 14.81
CA LYS A 104 12.57 5.44 15.21
C LYS A 104 13.82 6.00 14.51
N LYS A 105 14.04 5.60 13.28
CA LYS A 105 15.12 6.11 12.42
C LYS A 105 14.56 6.98 11.30
N LYS A 106 15.40 7.83 10.76
CA LYS A 106 15.02 8.73 9.65
C LYS A 106 15.18 8.05 8.29
N ASP A 107 16.13 7.11 8.19
CA ASP A 107 16.48 6.42 6.95
C ASP A 107 17.01 5.01 7.24
N ALA A 108 17.16 4.19 6.20
CA ALA A 108 17.69 2.85 6.29
C ALA A 108 18.32 2.44 4.94
N LYS A 109 19.12 1.38 4.95
CA LYS A 109 19.61 0.78 3.71
C LYS A 109 18.45 0.16 2.91
N ARG A 110 18.58 0.13 1.59
CA ARG A 110 17.55 -0.39 0.69
C ARG A 110 18.12 -1.47 -0.23
N MET A 111 17.59 -2.69 -0.11
CA MET A 111 17.81 -3.75 -1.10
C MET A 111 16.89 -3.55 -2.29
N LYS A 112 17.43 -3.74 -3.50
CA LYS A 112 16.67 -3.70 -4.75
C LYS A 112 16.80 -5.05 -5.44
N PHE A 113 15.69 -5.77 -5.59
CA PHE A 113 15.62 -7.06 -6.27
C PHE A 113 14.30 -7.20 -7.02
N SER A 114 14.30 -7.96 -8.08
CA SER A 114 13.14 -8.24 -8.92
C SER A 114 12.65 -9.68 -8.74
N THR A 115 13.53 -10.58 -8.35
CA THR A 115 13.19 -11.99 -8.09
C THR A 115 13.65 -12.41 -6.70
N LEU A 116 13.04 -13.50 -6.18
CA LEU A 116 13.39 -14.06 -4.88
C LEU A 116 14.43 -15.21 -5.00
N THR A 117 15.23 -15.20 -6.04
CA THR A 117 16.32 -16.18 -6.21
C THR A 117 17.42 -15.92 -5.19
N ARG A 118 18.11 -17.01 -4.80
CA ARG A 118 19.16 -16.94 -3.78
C ARG A 118 20.30 -15.99 -4.18
N ASP A 119 20.69 -16.02 -5.45
CA ASP A 119 21.83 -15.25 -5.92
C ASP A 119 21.49 -13.77 -6.05
N GLU A 120 20.30 -13.45 -6.58
CA GLU A 120 19.83 -12.05 -6.64
C GLU A 120 19.66 -11.44 -5.24
N LEU A 121 19.10 -12.17 -4.29
CA LEU A 121 18.94 -11.67 -2.92
C LEU A 121 20.31 -11.42 -2.24
N ARG A 122 21.30 -12.27 -2.48
CA ARG A 122 22.66 -12.09 -1.96
C ARG A 122 23.34 -10.86 -2.57
N GLU A 123 23.25 -10.73 -3.87
CA GLU A 123 23.83 -9.61 -4.60
C GLU A 123 23.14 -8.29 -4.20
N SER A 124 21.81 -8.29 -4.11
CA SER A 124 21.02 -7.15 -3.66
C SER A 124 21.37 -6.72 -2.22
N TYR A 125 21.61 -7.68 -1.32
CA TYR A 125 22.05 -7.36 0.04
C TYR A 125 23.45 -6.73 0.05
N LYS A 126 24.38 -7.29 -0.73
CA LYS A 126 25.76 -6.81 -0.85
C LYS A 126 25.79 -5.38 -1.40
N ASN A 127 24.95 -5.10 -2.39
CA ASN A 127 24.86 -3.81 -3.10
C ASN A 127 23.70 -2.94 -2.58
N ALA A 128 23.23 -3.18 -1.35
CA ALA A 128 22.15 -2.39 -0.78
C ALA A 128 22.52 -0.90 -0.76
N ARG A 129 21.60 -0.06 -1.26
CA ARG A 129 21.76 1.39 -1.25
C ARG A 129 21.83 1.91 0.18
N PRO A 130 22.60 2.97 0.45
CA PRO A 130 22.73 3.51 1.80
C PRO A 130 21.46 4.18 2.33
N THR A 131 20.54 4.54 1.45
CA THR A 131 19.28 5.24 1.76
C THR A 131 18.09 4.57 1.11
N LEU A 132 16.90 4.85 1.59
CA LEU A 132 15.65 4.53 0.92
C LEU A 132 15.54 5.28 -0.42
N GLU A 133 14.65 4.81 -1.31
CA GLU A 133 14.33 5.50 -2.56
C GLU A 133 13.34 6.63 -2.29
N TRP A 134 13.86 7.77 -1.87
CA TRP A 134 13.04 8.91 -1.40
C TRP A 134 12.04 9.44 -2.43
N GLY A 135 12.33 9.30 -3.73
CA GLY A 135 11.36 9.62 -4.77
C GLY A 135 10.10 8.76 -4.67
N GLN A 136 10.28 7.45 -4.52
CA GLN A 136 9.16 6.51 -4.34
C GLN A 136 8.49 6.64 -2.98
N VAL A 137 9.26 6.87 -1.90
CA VAL A 137 8.70 7.14 -0.56
C VAL A 137 7.74 8.33 -0.63
N ASN A 138 8.19 9.47 -1.17
CA ASN A 138 7.37 10.67 -1.24
C ASN A 138 6.15 10.49 -2.15
N ALA A 139 6.31 9.85 -3.31
CA ALA A 139 5.21 9.54 -4.20
C ALA A 139 4.15 8.65 -3.52
N GLY A 140 4.60 7.63 -2.79
CA GLY A 140 3.72 6.73 -2.06
C GLY A 140 3.00 7.41 -0.90
N LEU A 141 3.69 8.20 -0.08
CA LEU A 141 3.08 8.97 1.00
C LEU A 141 2.02 9.93 0.46
N THR A 142 2.34 10.68 -0.61
CA THR A 142 1.41 11.59 -1.29
C THR A 142 0.19 10.83 -1.82
N ARG A 143 0.40 9.66 -2.42
CA ARG A 143 -0.71 8.82 -2.89
C ARG A 143 -1.65 8.43 -1.76
N HIS A 144 -1.13 7.98 -0.62
CA HIS A 144 -1.96 7.61 0.54
C HIS A 144 -2.73 8.82 1.11
N GLU A 145 -2.12 10.00 1.15
CA GLU A 145 -2.78 11.23 1.58
C GLU A 145 -3.87 11.65 0.59
N LEU A 146 -3.60 11.61 -0.71
CA LEU A 146 -4.61 11.89 -1.73
C LEU A 146 -5.78 10.88 -1.69
N ASP A 147 -5.49 9.59 -1.51
CA ASP A 147 -6.54 8.57 -1.40
C ASP A 147 -7.41 8.79 -0.15
N TRP A 148 -6.84 9.30 0.95
CA TRP A 148 -7.59 9.76 2.12
C TRP A 148 -8.44 10.99 1.80
N ASP A 149 -7.83 12.04 1.28
CA ASP A 149 -8.48 13.33 1.04
C ASP A 149 -9.65 13.21 0.08
N TYR A 150 -9.47 12.51 -1.03
CA TYR A 150 -10.55 12.23 -1.97
C TYR A 150 -11.55 11.23 -1.40
N GLY A 151 -11.07 10.06 -0.97
CA GLY A 151 -11.92 8.95 -0.58
C GLY A 151 -12.81 9.29 0.60
N ILE A 152 -12.24 9.82 1.68
CA ILE A 152 -13.00 10.10 2.90
C ILE A 152 -13.88 11.33 2.75
N ASN A 153 -13.34 12.43 2.23
CA ASN A 153 -14.10 13.68 2.15
C ASN A 153 -15.26 13.59 1.17
N LEU A 154 -15.06 13.02 -0.02
CA LEU A 154 -16.14 12.83 -0.99
C LEU A 154 -17.20 11.82 -0.51
N SER A 155 -16.76 10.71 0.09
CA SER A 155 -17.69 9.72 0.65
C SER A 155 -18.55 10.30 1.77
N ARG A 156 -17.97 11.11 2.65
CA ARG A 156 -18.70 11.80 3.71
C ARG A 156 -19.66 12.84 3.13
N ALA A 157 -19.22 13.66 2.18
CA ALA A 157 -20.06 14.66 1.51
C ALA A 157 -21.28 14.00 0.87
N LEU A 158 -21.09 12.95 0.07
CA LEU A 158 -22.17 12.22 -0.59
C LEU A 158 -23.13 11.58 0.42
N THR A 159 -22.60 10.89 1.44
CA THR A 159 -23.43 10.22 2.44
C THR A 159 -24.24 11.21 3.27
N LEU A 160 -23.64 12.33 3.68
CA LEU A 160 -24.33 13.35 4.47
C LEU A 160 -25.37 14.13 3.65
N SER A 161 -25.13 14.34 2.35
CA SER A 161 -26.12 14.94 1.43
C SER A 161 -27.37 14.06 1.31
N ILE A 162 -27.22 12.75 1.14
CA ILE A 162 -28.35 11.81 1.12
C ILE A 162 -29.07 11.78 2.45
N LYS A 163 -28.35 11.82 3.56
CA LYS A 163 -28.93 11.89 4.89
C LYS A 163 -29.77 13.15 5.08
N ALA A 164 -29.30 14.30 4.61
CA ALA A 164 -30.03 15.57 4.65
C ALA A 164 -31.30 15.53 3.79
N ALA A 165 -31.31 14.75 2.70
CA ALA A 165 -32.50 14.53 1.86
C ALA A 165 -33.49 13.48 2.42
N GLY A 166 -33.35 13.08 3.70
CA GLY A 166 -34.29 12.18 4.38
C GLY A 166 -34.05 10.68 4.13
N SER A 167 -32.97 10.30 3.49
CA SER A 167 -32.58 8.90 3.27
C SER A 167 -31.20 8.62 3.86
N PHE A 168 -30.90 7.36 4.17
CA PHE A 168 -29.56 6.97 4.64
C PHE A 168 -28.98 5.85 3.80
N LYS A 169 -27.92 6.16 3.08
CA LYS A 169 -27.11 5.18 2.36
C LYS A 169 -25.64 5.63 2.43
N VAL A 170 -24.76 4.76 2.89
CA VAL A 170 -23.33 5.02 2.84
C VAL A 170 -22.88 4.91 1.39
N LEU A 171 -22.43 6.02 0.82
CA LEU A 171 -21.85 6.09 -0.50
C LEU A 171 -20.34 6.23 -0.38
N SER A 172 -19.63 5.46 -1.16
CA SER A 172 -18.18 5.57 -1.27
C SER A 172 -17.80 6.18 -2.61
N SER A 173 -16.82 7.05 -2.59
CA SER A 173 -16.18 7.60 -3.77
C SER A 173 -14.67 7.65 -3.53
N GLY A 174 -13.89 7.56 -4.58
CA GLY A 174 -12.44 7.58 -4.47
C GLY A 174 -11.79 8.00 -5.78
N ARG A 175 -10.51 8.26 -5.71
CA ARG A 175 -9.69 8.74 -6.82
C ARG A 175 -9.75 7.82 -8.06
N VAL A 176 -9.93 6.53 -7.89
CA VAL A 176 -10.04 5.56 -8.97
C VAL A 176 -11.50 5.27 -9.33
N GLN A 177 -12.39 5.15 -8.34
CA GLN A 177 -13.79 4.77 -8.54
C GLN A 177 -14.57 5.77 -9.41
N GLY A 178 -14.43 7.07 -9.16
CA GLY A 178 -15.11 8.11 -9.91
C GLY A 178 -14.73 8.11 -11.41
N PRO A 179 -13.45 8.21 -11.77
CA PRO A 179 -13.00 8.12 -13.15
C PRO A 179 -13.39 6.82 -13.85
N ALA A 180 -13.27 5.67 -13.19
CA ALA A 180 -13.68 4.38 -13.77
C ALA A 180 -15.18 4.35 -14.08
N LEU A 181 -16.02 4.81 -13.16
CA LEU A 181 -17.46 4.92 -13.38
C LEU A 181 -17.78 5.88 -14.53
N LYS A 182 -17.08 7.01 -14.61
CA LYS A 182 -17.25 7.98 -15.71
C LYS A 182 -17.01 7.36 -17.08
N ILE A 183 -15.94 6.57 -17.24
CA ILE A 183 -15.64 5.87 -18.49
C ILE A 183 -16.81 4.97 -18.92
N ILE A 184 -17.37 4.21 -17.97
CA ILE A 184 -18.53 3.34 -18.24
C ILE A 184 -19.75 4.17 -18.66
N VAL A 185 -20.07 5.21 -17.88
CA VAL A 185 -21.24 6.08 -18.17
C VAL A 185 -21.09 6.78 -19.52
N ASP A 186 -19.91 7.27 -19.87
CA ASP A 186 -19.67 7.91 -21.16
C ASP A 186 -19.87 6.90 -22.31
N ARG A 187 -19.39 5.66 -22.17
CA ARG A 187 -19.61 4.59 -23.14
C ARG A 187 -21.09 4.20 -23.26
N GLU A 188 -21.82 4.11 -22.17
CA GLU A 188 -23.26 3.85 -22.22
C GLU A 188 -24.04 4.96 -22.96
N LYS A 189 -23.64 6.23 -22.78
CA LYS A 189 -24.20 7.34 -23.55
C LYS A 189 -23.90 7.23 -25.04
N GLU A 190 -22.68 6.86 -25.42
CA GLU A 190 -22.30 6.63 -26.81
C GLU A 190 -23.15 5.51 -27.42
N ILE A 191 -23.33 4.39 -26.70
CA ILE A 191 -24.16 3.25 -27.14
C ILE A 191 -25.62 3.70 -27.31
N ALA A 192 -26.16 4.45 -26.36
CA ALA A 192 -27.56 4.93 -26.43
C ALA A 192 -27.77 5.94 -27.58
N ALA A 193 -26.75 6.69 -27.95
CA ALA A 193 -26.79 7.67 -29.06
C ALA A 193 -26.41 7.04 -30.40
N PHE A 194 -25.95 5.80 -30.43
CA PHE A 194 -25.45 5.14 -31.62
C PHE A 194 -26.59 4.91 -32.63
N LYS A 195 -26.37 5.37 -33.88
CA LYS A 195 -27.22 5.09 -35.02
C LYS A 195 -26.47 4.12 -35.92
N PRO A 196 -26.98 2.90 -36.14
CA PRO A 196 -26.28 1.94 -36.98
C PRO A 196 -26.36 2.36 -38.45
N ASP A 197 -25.21 2.44 -39.08
CA ASP A 197 -25.10 2.61 -40.52
C ASP A 197 -24.84 1.22 -41.15
N PRO A 198 -25.47 0.90 -42.29
CA PRO A 198 -25.21 -0.36 -42.99
C PRO A 198 -23.78 -0.34 -43.55
N PHE A 199 -23.09 -1.44 -43.42
CA PHE A 199 -21.77 -1.66 -44.00
C PHE A 199 -21.73 -2.99 -44.74
N TRP A 200 -20.79 -3.13 -45.66
CA TRP A 200 -20.59 -4.34 -46.42
C TRP A 200 -19.33 -5.06 -45.93
N GLU A 201 -19.45 -6.34 -45.70
CA GLU A 201 -18.35 -7.24 -45.40
C GLU A 201 -18.08 -8.14 -46.61
N ILE A 202 -16.85 -8.17 -47.09
CA ILE A 202 -16.45 -8.98 -48.21
C ILE A 202 -15.56 -10.11 -47.71
N GLU A 203 -16.02 -11.34 -47.87
CA GLU A 203 -15.26 -12.54 -47.52
C GLU A 203 -14.74 -13.18 -48.81
N LEU A 204 -13.43 -13.44 -48.88
CA LEU A 204 -12.80 -14.17 -50.00
C LEU A 204 -12.35 -15.52 -49.48
N GLN A 205 -12.96 -16.61 -50.01
CA GLN A 205 -12.54 -17.99 -49.78
C GLN A 205 -11.73 -18.49 -50.97
N GLY A 206 -10.55 -19.02 -50.75
CA GLY A 206 -9.69 -19.60 -51.77
C GLY A 206 -8.83 -20.74 -51.23
N GLU A 207 -8.54 -21.70 -52.13
CA GLU A 207 -7.57 -22.77 -51.80
C GLU A 207 -6.17 -22.28 -52.19
N VAL A 208 -5.23 -22.55 -51.29
CA VAL A 208 -3.79 -22.30 -51.54
C VAL A 208 -3.22 -23.59 -52.13
N THR A 209 -2.85 -23.57 -53.40
CA THR A 209 -2.15 -24.67 -54.09
C THR A 209 -0.64 -24.58 -53.91
#